data_e63e81abfa8ca986bc994de0ff98bac5
#
_entry.id   e63e81abfa8ca986bc994de0ff98bac5
#
_cell.length_a   1.000
_cell.length_b   1.000
_cell.length_c   1.000
_cell.angle_alpha   90.00
_cell.angle_beta   90.00
_cell.angle_gamma   90.00
#
_symmetry.space_group_name_H-M   'P 1'
#
loop_
_entity.id
_entity.type
_entity.pdbx_description
1 polymer ?
#
loop_
_entity_poly.entity_id
_entity_poly.type
_entity_poly.pdbx_seq_one_letter_code
_entity_poly.pdbx_strand_id
1 'polypeptide(L)'
;MAQLILSAIAAASGPALFALGAGPWIKDGKKGLPSILNPDNVLSDDKRYLFGGAALSAVVPLCLSAFGANPFTAAATGSFSALAALDARYRRVPISTLATYCGLSLLSAGPAAWMGNLLVGLGSGLGIWALSGIVSAASNKNVFGLGDVFLVAGLGFAFGADSLAWGRFLIAAIVCLSVALIAMKAKNDQNMVPLFALALPAYIAGITGVL
;
A
#
# COMPACT_ATOMS: atom_id res chain seq x y z
N MET A 1 -22.80 -2.15 -17.58
CA MET A 1 -22.44 -3.55 -17.28
C MET A 1 -20.93 -3.77 -17.26
N ALA A 2 -20.17 -3.38 -18.28
CA ALA A 2 -18.69 -3.53 -18.30
C ALA A 2 -18.00 -2.85 -17.13
N GLN A 3 -18.40 -1.66 -16.73
CA GLN A 3 -17.84 -0.93 -15.60
C GLN A 3 -18.06 -1.64 -14.26
N LEU A 4 -19.22 -2.26 -14.07
CA LEU A 4 -19.52 -3.06 -12.87
C LEU A 4 -18.65 -4.32 -12.81
N ILE A 5 -18.42 -4.98 -13.93
CA ILE A 5 -17.54 -6.15 -14.01
C ILE A 5 -16.10 -5.75 -13.68
N LEU A 6 -15.61 -4.67 -14.28
CA LEU A 6 -14.27 -4.15 -14.00
C LEU A 6 -14.09 -3.73 -12.54
N SER A 7 -15.11 -3.10 -11.95
CA SER A 7 -15.09 -2.73 -10.52
C SER A 7 -15.10 -3.97 -9.61
N ALA A 8 -15.84 -5.00 -9.98
CA ALA A 8 -15.83 -6.27 -9.23
C ALA A 8 -14.47 -6.98 -9.31
N ILE A 9 -13.84 -7.00 -10.50
CA ILE A 9 -12.49 -7.54 -10.69
C ILE A 9 -11.48 -6.73 -9.87
N ALA A 10 -11.57 -5.41 -9.91
CA ALA A 10 -10.70 -4.53 -9.13
C ALA A 10 -10.85 -4.78 -7.61
N ALA A 11 -12.08 -4.95 -7.14
CA ALA A 11 -12.36 -5.25 -5.74
C ALA A 11 -11.87 -6.64 -5.32
N ALA A 12 -11.93 -7.63 -6.21
CA ALA A 12 -11.43 -8.97 -5.94
C ALA A 12 -9.89 -9.07 -5.95
N SER A 13 -9.21 -8.17 -6.67
CA SER A 13 -7.74 -8.18 -6.77
C SER A 13 -7.05 -7.92 -5.43
N GLY A 14 -7.58 -7.02 -4.61
CA GLY A 14 -7.02 -6.69 -3.31
C GLY A 14 -6.96 -7.89 -2.37
N PRO A 15 -8.07 -8.59 -2.09
CA PRO A 15 -8.09 -9.81 -1.27
C PRO A 15 -7.20 -10.92 -1.84
N ALA A 16 -7.17 -11.11 -3.18
CA ALA A 16 -6.31 -12.09 -3.81
C ALA A 16 -4.83 -11.79 -3.58
N LEU A 17 -4.40 -10.54 -3.76
CA LEU A 17 -3.03 -10.10 -3.51
C LEU A 17 -2.67 -10.18 -2.02
N PHE A 18 -3.61 -9.83 -1.13
CA PHE A 18 -3.43 -10.00 0.30
C PHE A 18 -3.23 -11.47 0.65
N ALA A 19 -4.07 -12.36 0.11
CA ALA A 19 -3.98 -13.80 0.32
C ALA A 19 -2.65 -14.36 -0.18
N LEU A 20 -2.22 -14.02 -1.39
CA LEU A 20 -0.94 -14.44 -1.96
C LEU A 20 0.26 -13.88 -1.17
N GLY A 21 0.16 -12.66 -0.70
CA GLY A 21 1.19 -12.01 0.10
C GLY A 21 1.31 -12.57 1.51
N ALA A 22 0.21 -12.90 2.16
CA ALA A 22 0.18 -13.44 3.51
C ALA A 22 0.63 -14.91 3.59
N GLY A 23 0.42 -15.71 2.53
CA GLY A 23 0.69 -17.14 2.50
C GLY A 23 2.09 -17.55 2.97
N PRO A 24 3.17 -16.92 2.50
CA PRO A 24 4.54 -17.23 2.90
C PRO A 24 4.86 -16.94 4.39
N TRP A 25 4.09 -16.07 5.03
CA TRP A 25 4.34 -15.60 6.41
C TRP A 25 3.57 -16.39 7.47
N ILE A 26 2.54 -17.11 7.06
CA ILE A 26 1.67 -17.88 7.97
C ILE A 26 2.36 -19.18 8.42
N LYS A 27 3.31 -19.69 7.67
CA LYS A 27 4.14 -20.85 8.05
C LYS A 27 5.56 -20.42 8.42
N ASP A 28 5.83 -20.16 9.67
CA ASP A 28 7.17 -20.08 10.32
C ASP A 28 8.40 -19.92 9.39
N GLY A 29 8.34 -19.02 8.43
CA GLY A 29 9.44 -18.75 7.50
C GLY A 29 9.80 -19.89 6.53
N LYS A 30 9.08 -21.00 6.51
CA LYS A 30 9.33 -22.09 5.56
C LYS A 30 8.68 -21.81 4.23
N LYS A 31 9.51 -21.71 3.19
CA LYS A 31 9.12 -21.56 1.79
C LYS A 31 8.20 -22.71 1.39
N GLY A 32 6.91 -22.44 1.20
CA GLY A 32 5.91 -23.39 0.72
C GLY A 32 4.76 -22.66 0.06
N LEU A 33 4.08 -23.30 -0.88
CA LEU A 33 2.86 -22.84 -1.52
C LEU A 33 1.83 -22.37 -0.48
N PRO A 34 1.02 -21.36 -0.79
CA PRO A 34 0.22 -20.63 0.19
C PRO A 34 -0.66 -21.56 1.00
N SER A 35 -0.37 -21.67 2.28
CA SER A 35 -1.15 -22.43 3.25
C SER A 35 -2.53 -21.82 3.55
N ILE A 36 -2.88 -20.72 2.86
CA ILE A 36 -4.22 -20.14 2.86
C ILE A 36 -5.29 -21.15 2.44
N LEU A 37 -4.92 -22.10 1.60
CA LEU A 37 -5.82 -23.20 1.20
C LEU A 37 -5.94 -24.30 2.26
N ASN A 38 -5.18 -24.21 3.35
CA ASN A 38 -5.26 -25.17 4.45
C ASN A 38 -5.56 -24.44 5.78
N PRO A 39 -6.86 -24.25 6.12
CA PRO A 39 -7.31 -23.47 7.28
C PRO A 39 -6.82 -24.01 8.63
N ASP A 40 -6.42 -25.27 8.71
CA ASP A 40 -6.02 -25.91 9.96
C ASP A 40 -4.62 -25.51 10.46
N ASN A 41 -3.83 -24.88 9.60
CA ASN A 41 -2.47 -24.44 9.90
C ASN A 41 -2.34 -22.95 10.29
N VAL A 42 -3.46 -22.23 10.36
CA VAL A 42 -3.47 -20.79 10.69
C VAL A 42 -3.84 -20.65 12.18
N LEU A 43 -2.99 -20.00 12.96
CA LEU A 43 -3.28 -19.64 14.34
C LEU A 43 -4.58 -18.82 14.41
N SER A 44 -5.37 -18.98 15.47
CA SER A 44 -6.69 -18.34 15.61
C SER A 44 -6.64 -16.82 15.46
N ASP A 45 -5.58 -16.19 15.96
CA ASP A 45 -5.38 -14.74 15.87
C ASP A 45 -5.03 -14.28 14.46
N ASP A 46 -4.29 -15.09 13.70
CA ASP A 46 -3.98 -14.80 12.31
C ASP A 46 -5.21 -14.95 11.39
N LYS A 47 -6.15 -15.86 11.71
CA LYS A 47 -7.43 -15.99 10.97
C LYS A 47 -8.24 -14.70 11.02
N ARG A 48 -8.40 -14.10 12.20
CA ARG A 48 -9.13 -12.82 12.36
C ARG A 48 -8.45 -11.70 11.60
N TYR A 49 -7.13 -11.67 11.64
CA TYR A 49 -6.34 -10.65 10.95
C TYR A 49 -6.41 -10.80 9.43
N LEU A 50 -6.33 -12.05 8.93
CA LEU A 50 -6.49 -12.35 7.50
C LEU A 50 -7.87 -11.94 6.99
N PHE A 51 -8.92 -12.21 7.76
CA PHE A 51 -10.27 -11.77 7.42
C PHE A 51 -10.39 -10.24 7.38
N GLY A 52 -9.85 -9.54 8.39
CA GLY A 52 -9.85 -8.09 8.46
C GLY A 52 -9.06 -7.45 7.31
N GLY A 53 -7.88 -7.97 6.99
CA GLY A 53 -7.05 -7.48 5.90
C GLY A 53 -7.67 -7.73 4.52
N ALA A 54 -8.24 -8.91 4.30
CA ALA A 54 -8.98 -9.24 3.08
C ALA A 54 -10.23 -8.36 2.93
N ALA A 55 -10.99 -8.16 4.02
CA ALA A 55 -12.16 -7.30 4.02
C ALA A 55 -11.78 -5.84 3.69
N LEU A 56 -10.75 -5.30 4.34
CA LEU A 56 -10.27 -3.94 4.08
C LEU A 56 -9.86 -3.77 2.61
N SER A 57 -9.10 -4.72 2.06
CA SER A 57 -8.63 -4.68 0.68
C SER A 57 -9.74 -4.87 -0.36
N ALA A 58 -10.92 -5.35 0.03
CA ALA A 58 -12.10 -5.44 -0.82
C ALA A 58 -13.03 -4.23 -0.66
N VAL A 59 -13.31 -3.81 0.58
CA VAL A 59 -14.29 -2.75 0.87
C VAL A 59 -13.83 -1.40 0.35
N VAL A 60 -12.55 -1.05 0.54
CA VAL A 60 -12.02 0.26 0.10
C VAL A 60 -12.15 0.45 -1.41
N PRO A 61 -11.69 -0.47 -2.28
CA PRO A 61 -11.87 -0.31 -3.73
C PRO A 61 -13.34 -0.37 -4.16
N LEU A 62 -14.20 -1.15 -3.48
CA LEU A 62 -15.65 -1.15 -3.75
C LEU A 62 -16.28 0.22 -3.49
N CYS A 63 -15.95 0.84 -2.35
CA CYS A 63 -16.41 2.19 -2.03
C CYS A 63 -15.93 3.19 -3.09
N LEU A 64 -14.65 3.18 -3.45
CA LEU A 64 -14.12 4.07 -4.47
C LEU A 64 -14.80 3.86 -5.84
N SER A 65 -15.06 2.62 -6.23
CA SER A 65 -15.79 2.30 -7.45
C SER A 65 -17.23 2.83 -7.41
N ALA A 66 -17.90 2.76 -6.27
CA ALA A 66 -19.24 3.31 -6.08
C ALA A 66 -19.28 4.84 -6.23
N PHE A 67 -18.18 5.52 -5.85
CA PHE A 67 -18.00 6.97 -6.06
C PHE A 67 -17.45 7.32 -7.46
N GLY A 68 -17.42 6.38 -8.38
CA GLY A 68 -17.06 6.63 -9.79
C GLY A 68 -15.54 6.64 -10.05
N ALA A 69 -14.72 6.14 -9.14
CA ALA A 69 -13.29 6.03 -9.39
C ALA A 69 -13.00 5.09 -10.58
N ASN A 70 -11.93 5.41 -11.31
CA ASN A 70 -11.42 4.56 -12.37
C ASN A 70 -11.12 3.14 -11.81
N PRO A 71 -11.47 2.05 -12.54
CA PRO A 71 -11.20 0.67 -12.11
C PRO A 71 -9.73 0.40 -11.73
N PHE A 72 -8.78 0.99 -12.44
CA PHE A 72 -7.36 0.87 -12.10
C PHE A 72 -7.00 1.59 -10.80
N THR A 73 -7.60 2.75 -10.54
CA THR A 73 -7.45 3.47 -9.26
C THR A 73 -8.01 2.62 -8.11
N ALA A 74 -9.19 2.04 -8.29
CA ALA A 74 -9.79 1.16 -7.30
C ALA A 74 -8.91 -0.08 -7.05
N ALA A 75 -8.39 -0.73 -8.10
CA ALA A 75 -7.50 -1.88 -7.98
C ALA A 75 -6.15 -1.53 -7.33
N ALA A 76 -5.56 -0.37 -7.67
CA ALA A 76 -4.35 0.14 -7.03
C ALA A 76 -4.58 0.35 -5.53
N THR A 77 -5.72 0.94 -5.16
CA THR A 77 -6.08 1.16 -3.74
C THR A 77 -6.33 -0.15 -3.00
N GLY A 78 -6.94 -1.14 -3.65
CA GLY A 78 -7.08 -2.49 -3.10
C GLY A 78 -5.72 -3.15 -2.82
N SER A 79 -4.79 -3.04 -3.77
CA SER A 79 -3.41 -3.52 -3.61
C SER A 79 -2.67 -2.77 -2.49
N PHE A 80 -2.84 -1.46 -2.40
CA PHE A 80 -2.26 -0.65 -1.33
C PHE A 80 -2.84 -1.03 0.04
N SER A 81 -4.16 -1.26 0.12
CA SER A 81 -4.81 -1.72 1.35
C SER A 81 -4.29 -3.08 1.80
N ALA A 82 -4.04 -4.00 0.86
CA ALA A 82 -3.39 -5.28 1.13
C ALA A 82 -1.97 -5.10 1.69
N LEU A 83 -1.16 -4.23 1.06
CA LEU A 83 0.18 -3.88 1.55
C LEU A 83 0.14 -3.27 2.95
N ALA A 84 -0.79 -2.35 3.20
CA ALA A 84 -0.99 -1.72 4.51
C ALA A 84 -1.32 -2.74 5.60
N ALA A 85 -2.20 -3.69 5.30
CA ALA A 85 -2.56 -4.75 6.23
C ALA A 85 -1.37 -5.70 6.50
N LEU A 86 -0.61 -6.08 5.48
CA LEU A 86 0.58 -6.93 5.63
C LEU A 86 1.68 -6.21 6.44
N ASP A 87 1.92 -4.94 6.15
CA ASP A 87 2.90 -4.13 6.88
C ASP A 87 2.51 -3.96 8.35
N ALA A 88 1.24 -3.69 8.63
CA ALA A 88 0.75 -3.53 9.99
C ALA A 88 1.00 -4.78 10.87
N ARG A 89 0.91 -5.98 10.30
CA ARG A 89 1.08 -7.23 11.04
C ARG A 89 2.49 -7.76 11.01
N TYR A 90 3.07 -7.87 9.80
CA TYR A 90 4.31 -8.61 9.59
C TYR A 90 5.54 -7.71 9.46
N ARG A 91 5.34 -6.40 9.33
CA ARG A 91 6.43 -5.41 9.08
C ARG A 91 7.27 -5.77 7.84
N ARG A 92 6.65 -6.44 6.90
CA ARG A 92 7.28 -6.88 5.66
C ARG A 92 6.26 -6.85 4.54
N VAL A 93 6.71 -6.52 3.36
CA VAL A 93 5.86 -6.35 2.18
C VAL A 93 6.40 -7.19 1.04
N PRO A 94 5.57 -8.06 0.42
CA PRO A 94 6.01 -8.88 -0.70
C PRO A 94 6.31 -8.02 -1.93
N ILE A 95 7.43 -8.27 -2.59
CA ILE A 95 7.84 -7.53 -3.81
C ILE A 95 6.79 -7.67 -4.92
N SER A 96 6.17 -8.84 -5.08
CA SER A 96 5.11 -9.06 -6.07
C SER A 96 3.92 -8.13 -5.87
N THR A 97 3.46 -7.96 -4.63
CA THR A 97 2.35 -7.06 -4.30
C THR A 97 2.74 -5.59 -4.50
N LEU A 98 3.99 -5.23 -4.16
CA LEU A 98 4.55 -3.90 -4.44
C LEU A 98 4.59 -3.60 -5.94
N ALA A 99 5.11 -4.53 -6.74
CA ALA A 99 5.17 -4.38 -8.20
C ALA A 99 3.76 -4.25 -8.81
N THR A 100 2.80 -5.04 -8.32
CA THR A 100 1.40 -4.95 -8.76
C THR A 100 0.79 -3.59 -8.40
N TYR A 101 1.01 -3.10 -7.18
CA TYR A 101 0.58 -1.76 -6.77
C TYR A 101 1.16 -0.67 -7.68
N CYS A 102 2.45 -0.69 -7.93
CA CYS A 102 3.11 0.27 -8.82
C CYS A 102 2.55 0.21 -10.25
N GLY A 103 2.38 -0.98 -10.81
CA GLY A 103 1.81 -1.16 -12.15
C GLY A 103 0.37 -0.64 -12.25
N LEU A 104 -0.48 -0.97 -11.29
CA LEU A 104 -1.86 -0.50 -11.25
C LEU A 104 -1.95 1.02 -11.02
N SER A 105 -1.08 1.58 -10.18
CA SER A 105 -0.97 3.02 -9.97
C SER A 105 -0.61 3.75 -11.26
N LEU A 106 0.33 3.23 -12.03
CA LEU A 106 0.68 3.80 -13.33
C LEU A 106 -0.48 3.71 -14.34
N LEU A 107 -1.16 2.57 -14.40
CA LEU A 107 -2.32 2.38 -15.28
C LEU A 107 -3.50 3.28 -14.89
N SER A 108 -3.62 3.67 -13.63
CA SER A 108 -4.68 4.57 -13.16
C SER A 108 -4.55 6.00 -13.72
N ALA A 109 -3.36 6.42 -14.11
CA ALA A 109 -3.10 7.75 -14.67
C ALA A 109 -3.79 8.01 -16.02
N GLY A 110 -4.17 6.96 -16.73
CA GLY A 110 -4.71 7.05 -18.09
C GLY A 110 -3.66 7.39 -19.15
N PRO A 111 -3.96 7.17 -20.44
CA PRO A 111 -2.98 7.24 -21.53
C PRO A 111 -2.29 8.59 -21.67
N ALA A 112 -3.02 9.69 -21.47
CA ALA A 112 -2.50 11.04 -21.66
C ALA A 112 -1.46 11.46 -20.61
N ALA A 113 -1.58 10.96 -19.37
CA ALA A 113 -0.68 11.29 -18.27
C ALA A 113 0.41 10.23 -18.03
N TRP A 114 0.34 9.10 -18.70
CA TRP A 114 1.15 7.92 -18.40
C TRP A 114 2.65 8.20 -18.38
N MET A 115 3.18 8.88 -19.42
CA MET A 115 4.61 9.17 -19.51
C MET A 115 5.06 10.13 -18.40
N GLY A 116 4.26 11.15 -18.09
CA GLY A 116 4.54 12.09 -17.00
C GLY A 116 4.57 11.39 -15.66
N ASN A 117 3.56 10.56 -15.39
CA ASN A 117 3.48 9.81 -14.13
C ASN A 117 4.58 8.75 -14.01
N LEU A 118 4.99 8.12 -15.13
CA LEU A 118 6.14 7.22 -15.16
C LEU A 118 7.43 7.94 -14.72
N LEU A 119 7.69 9.11 -15.27
CA LEU A 119 8.87 9.90 -14.93
C LEU A 119 8.85 10.36 -13.48
N VAL A 120 7.70 10.84 -12.98
CA VAL A 120 7.56 11.26 -11.58
C VAL A 120 7.72 10.06 -10.63
N GLY A 121 7.11 8.92 -10.94
CA GLY A 121 7.24 7.71 -10.12
C GLY A 121 8.67 7.17 -10.07
N LEU A 122 9.33 7.06 -11.21
CA LEU A 122 10.74 6.64 -11.26
C LEU A 122 11.64 7.66 -10.55
N GLY A 123 11.45 8.95 -10.81
CA GLY A 123 12.23 10.01 -10.19
C GLY A 123 12.09 10.06 -8.69
N SER A 124 10.87 9.94 -8.16
CA SER A 124 10.62 9.93 -6.72
C SER A 124 11.17 8.67 -6.05
N GLY A 125 11.02 7.49 -6.67
CA GLY A 125 11.60 6.25 -6.17
C GLY A 125 13.12 6.29 -6.14
N LEU A 126 13.77 6.74 -7.22
CA LEU A 126 15.23 6.93 -7.28
C LEU A 126 15.70 7.97 -6.27
N GLY A 127 14.95 9.06 -6.09
CA GLY A 127 15.25 10.10 -5.11
C GLY A 127 15.29 9.56 -3.67
N ILE A 128 14.29 8.79 -3.27
CA ILE A 128 14.27 8.14 -1.95
C ILE A 128 15.38 7.10 -1.83
N TRP A 129 15.65 6.34 -2.88
CA TRP A 129 16.74 5.36 -2.86
C TRP A 129 18.11 6.03 -2.67
N ALA A 130 18.38 7.12 -3.40
CA ALA A 130 19.60 7.89 -3.25
C ALA A 130 19.71 8.54 -1.86
N LEU A 131 18.62 9.12 -1.36
CA LEU A 131 18.55 9.69 -0.02
C LEU A 131 18.83 8.61 1.05
N SER A 132 18.27 7.42 0.88
CA SER A 132 18.55 6.27 1.74
C SER A 132 20.04 5.93 1.79
N GLY A 133 20.69 5.92 0.62
CA GLY A 133 22.14 5.69 0.54
C GLY A 133 22.96 6.75 1.30
N ILE A 134 22.62 8.01 1.10
CA ILE A 134 23.31 9.14 1.79
C ILE A 134 23.11 9.06 3.29
N VAL A 135 21.88 8.89 3.76
CA VAL A 135 21.56 8.83 5.18
C VAL A 135 22.18 7.58 5.84
N SER A 136 22.15 6.45 5.14
CA SER A 136 22.76 5.21 5.63
C SER A 136 24.28 5.34 5.76
N ALA A 137 24.94 6.00 4.80
CA ALA A 137 26.36 6.27 4.88
C ALA A 137 26.73 7.22 6.03
N ALA A 138 25.88 8.23 6.28
CA ALA A 138 26.11 9.19 7.36
C ALA A 138 25.81 8.62 8.77
N SER A 139 24.82 7.73 8.88
CA SER A 139 24.33 7.21 10.17
C SER A 139 24.82 5.80 10.52
N ASN A 140 25.49 5.11 9.59
CA ASN A 140 25.84 3.68 9.68
C ASN A 140 24.62 2.78 9.97
N LYS A 141 23.41 3.20 9.59
CA LYS A 141 22.16 2.46 9.76
C LYS A 141 21.35 2.48 8.49
N ASN A 142 20.74 1.36 8.15
CA ASN A 142 19.74 1.32 7.08
C ASN A 142 18.45 1.99 7.57
N VAL A 143 18.16 3.19 7.05
CA VAL A 143 17.02 4.00 7.50
C VAL A 143 15.76 3.69 6.69
N PHE A 144 15.91 3.46 5.38
CA PHE A 144 14.79 3.15 4.49
C PHE A 144 14.98 1.76 3.88
N GLY A 145 13.87 1.01 3.83
CA GLY A 145 13.81 -0.27 3.16
C GLY A 145 13.47 -0.15 1.68
N LEU A 146 13.66 -1.23 0.93
CA LEU A 146 13.22 -1.31 -0.47
C LEU A 146 11.71 -1.06 -0.61
N GLY A 147 10.91 -1.46 0.39
CA GLY A 147 9.47 -1.20 0.43
C GLY A 147 9.13 0.28 0.37
N ASP A 148 9.90 1.14 1.07
CA ASP A 148 9.68 2.58 1.09
C ASP A 148 9.95 3.22 -0.27
N VAL A 149 10.96 2.72 -0.99
CA VAL A 149 11.27 3.14 -2.36
C VAL A 149 10.09 2.85 -3.29
N PHE A 150 9.54 1.64 -3.23
CA PHE A 150 8.36 1.26 -4.02
C PHE A 150 7.10 2.00 -3.59
N LEU A 151 6.93 2.27 -2.29
CA LEU A 151 5.82 3.09 -1.81
C LEU A 151 5.82 4.46 -2.48
N VAL A 152 6.95 5.17 -2.41
CA VAL A 152 7.06 6.52 -2.97
C VAL A 152 7.00 6.52 -4.49
N ALA A 153 7.60 5.52 -5.15
CA ALA A 153 7.45 5.34 -6.60
C ALA A 153 5.98 5.15 -7.00
N GLY A 154 5.24 4.29 -6.30
CA GLY A 154 3.83 4.04 -6.55
C GLY A 154 2.95 5.27 -6.33
N LEU A 155 3.25 6.09 -5.32
CA LEU A 155 2.61 7.40 -5.13
C LEU A 155 2.89 8.33 -6.32
N GLY A 156 4.14 8.38 -6.79
CA GLY A 156 4.52 9.16 -7.96
C GLY A 156 3.82 8.68 -9.24
N PHE A 157 3.63 7.37 -9.41
CA PHE A 157 2.84 6.82 -10.52
C PHE A 157 1.36 7.19 -10.43
N ALA A 158 0.78 7.20 -9.21
CA ALA A 158 -0.63 7.53 -9.01
C ALA A 158 -0.92 9.03 -9.18
N PHE A 159 -0.11 9.88 -8.55
CA PHE A 159 -0.35 11.32 -8.49
C PHE A 159 0.32 12.09 -9.63
N GLY A 160 1.42 11.58 -10.17
CA GLY A 160 2.19 12.28 -11.18
C GLY A 160 2.62 13.67 -10.71
N ALA A 161 2.42 14.66 -11.57
CA ALA A 161 2.72 16.06 -11.29
C ALA A 161 1.57 16.83 -10.60
N ASP A 162 0.49 16.15 -10.17
CA ASP A 162 -0.63 16.79 -9.48
C ASP A 162 -0.22 17.26 -8.07
N SER A 163 0.10 18.55 -7.96
CA SER A 163 0.52 19.18 -6.71
C SER A 163 -0.58 19.16 -5.64
N LEU A 164 -1.86 19.17 -6.04
CA LEU A 164 -2.97 19.10 -5.09
C LEU A 164 -3.10 17.71 -4.48
N ALA A 165 -2.95 16.65 -5.28
CA ALA A 165 -2.93 15.28 -4.80
C ALA A 165 -1.78 15.06 -3.80
N TRP A 166 -0.59 15.53 -4.14
CA TRP A 166 0.57 15.50 -3.23
C TRP A 166 0.34 16.30 -1.96
N GLY A 167 -0.24 17.51 -2.07
CA GLY A 167 -0.56 18.36 -0.91
C GLY A 167 -1.51 17.67 0.07
N ARG A 168 -2.60 17.10 -0.43
CA ARG A 168 -3.57 16.36 0.38
C ARG A 168 -2.94 15.12 1.03
N PHE A 169 -2.16 14.37 0.26
CA PHE A 169 -1.42 13.22 0.79
C PHE A 169 -0.51 13.63 1.95
N LEU A 170 0.30 14.67 1.77
CA LEU A 170 1.26 15.12 2.78
C LEU A 170 0.55 15.59 4.06
N ILE A 171 -0.52 16.39 3.95
CA ILE A 171 -1.30 16.84 5.10
C ILE A 171 -1.87 15.64 5.86
N ALA A 172 -2.53 14.73 5.17
CA ALA A 172 -3.11 13.54 5.79
C ALA A 172 -2.03 12.63 6.39
N ALA A 173 -0.88 12.46 5.73
CA ALA A 173 0.24 11.67 6.24
C ALA A 173 0.81 12.27 7.54
N ILE A 174 0.98 13.59 7.61
CA ILE A 174 1.43 14.30 8.82
C ILE A 174 0.45 14.07 9.96
N VAL A 175 -0.85 14.21 9.71
CA VAL A 175 -1.89 13.97 10.72
C VAL A 175 -1.86 12.52 11.21
N CYS A 176 -1.86 11.55 10.31
CA CYS A 176 -1.80 10.12 10.67
C CYS A 176 -0.53 9.77 11.46
N LEU A 177 0.62 10.29 11.04
CA LEU A 177 1.89 10.08 11.73
C LEU A 177 1.87 10.70 13.13
N SER A 178 1.34 11.92 13.26
CA SER A 178 1.23 12.60 14.55
C SER A 178 0.35 11.82 15.54
N VAL A 179 -0.81 11.34 15.08
CA VAL A 179 -1.72 10.51 15.87
C VAL A 179 -1.04 9.19 16.28
N ALA A 180 -0.33 8.55 15.36
CA ALA A 180 0.38 7.31 15.64
C ALA A 180 1.49 7.50 16.68
N LEU A 181 2.29 8.55 16.56
CA LEU A 181 3.35 8.86 17.51
C LEU A 181 2.81 9.15 18.91
N ILE A 182 1.69 9.90 19.02
CA ILE A 182 1.02 10.16 20.30
C ILE A 182 0.53 8.82 20.90
N ALA A 183 -0.10 7.96 20.10
CA ALA A 183 -0.61 6.68 20.57
C ALA A 183 0.52 5.73 21.02
N MET A 184 1.65 5.70 20.29
CA MET A 184 2.82 4.92 20.66
C MET A 184 3.45 5.41 21.95
N LYS A 185 3.60 6.72 22.10
CA LYS A 185 4.11 7.32 23.35
C LYS A 185 3.21 6.99 24.54
N ALA A 186 1.89 7.04 24.36
CA ALA A 186 0.93 6.72 25.41
C ALA A 186 1.01 5.24 25.86
N LYS A 187 1.39 4.32 24.95
CA LYS A 187 1.55 2.88 25.24
C LYS A 187 2.97 2.49 25.64
N ASN A 188 3.91 3.45 25.66
CA ASN A 188 5.35 3.19 25.84
C ASN A 188 5.88 2.13 24.85
N ASP A 189 5.31 2.09 23.65
CA ASP A 189 5.62 1.13 22.58
C ASP A 189 6.77 1.68 21.74
N GLN A 190 7.88 0.95 21.67
CA GLN A 190 9.06 1.30 20.87
C GLN A 190 9.06 0.59 19.50
N ASN A 191 7.98 -0.06 19.13
CA ASN A 191 7.90 -0.77 17.85
C ASN A 191 7.94 0.20 16.66
N MET A 192 8.48 -0.29 15.55
CA MET A 192 8.49 0.47 14.29
C MET A 192 7.07 0.80 13.83
N VAL A 193 6.88 2.01 13.36
CA VAL A 193 5.63 2.48 12.77
C VAL A 193 5.40 1.79 11.44
N PRO A 194 4.22 1.20 11.17
CA PRO A 194 3.91 0.60 9.89
C PRO A 194 3.63 1.69 8.84
N LEU A 195 4.59 1.99 7.99
CA LEU A 195 4.52 3.12 7.05
C LEU A 195 3.38 2.97 6.04
N PHE A 196 3.17 1.78 5.48
CA PHE A 196 2.07 1.55 4.54
C PHE A 196 0.70 1.69 5.20
N ALA A 197 0.54 1.22 6.46
CA ALA A 197 -0.71 1.35 7.18
C ALA A 197 -1.04 2.82 7.48
N LEU A 198 -0.04 3.64 7.81
CA LEU A 198 -0.22 5.07 8.01
C LEU A 198 -0.42 5.84 6.70
N ALA A 199 0.22 5.40 5.63
CA ALA A 199 0.09 6.06 4.34
C ALA A 199 -1.24 5.75 3.64
N LEU A 200 -1.98 4.70 4.02
CA LEU A 200 -3.23 4.33 3.37
C LEU A 200 -4.31 5.42 3.44
N PRO A 201 -4.65 6.01 4.61
CA PRO A 201 -5.62 7.11 4.66
C PRO A 201 -5.15 8.33 3.87
N ALA A 202 -3.86 8.62 3.90
CA ALA A 202 -3.26 9.72 3.16
C ALA A 202 -3.33 9.49 1.63
N TYR A 203 -3.09 8.26 1.18
CA TYR A 203 -3.24 7.87 -0.21
C TYR A 203 -4.68 8.06 -0.70
N ILE A 204 -5.66 7.59 0.10
CA ILE A 204 -7.08 7.77 -0.20
C ILE A 204 -7.42 9.25 -0.31
N ALA A 205 -6.97 10.09 0.63
CA ALA A 205 -7.19 11.54 0.59
C ALA A 205 -6.59 12.17 -0.69
N GLY A 206 -5.40 11.76 -1.09
CA GLY A 206 -4.75 12.22 -2.32
C GLY A 206 -5.57 11.93 -3.58
N ILE A 207 -6.09 10.71 -3.72
CA ILE A 207 -6.82 10.28 -4.93
C ILE A 207 -8.28 10.73 -4.96
N THR A 208 -8.94 10.91 -3.80
CA THR A 208 -10.39 11.25 -3.75
C THR A 208 -10.65 12.74 -3.73
N GLY A 209 -9.66 13.54 -3.38
CA GLY A 209 -9.85 14.97 -3.21
C GLY A 209 -10.68 15.37 -1.99
N VAL A 210 -10.85 14.48 -1.03
CA VAL A 210 -11.59 14.70 0.23
C VAL A 210 -10.64 15.28 1.28
N LEU A 211 -10.15 16.48 1.05
CA LEU A 211 -9.56 17.36 2.09
C LEU A 211 -9.62 18.79 1.59
#